data_35d398df9e106cd08093d27f5c0968f0
#
_entry.id   35d398df9e106cd08093d27f5c0968f0
#
_cell.length_a   1.000
_cell.length_b   1.000
_cell.length_c   1.000
_cell.angle_alpha   90.00
_cell.angle_beta   90.00
_cell.angle_gamma   90.00
#
_symmetry.space_group_name_H-M   'P 1'
#
loop_
_entity.id
_entity.type
_entity.pdbx_description
1 polymer ?
#
loop_
_entity_poly.entity_id
_entity_poly.type
_entity_poly.pdbx_seq_one_letter_code
_entity_poly.pdbx_strand_id
1 'polypeptide(L)'
;NITFLCPVTVASYNGSEQQVSLVLEDGRELSAPILVAADGGNSTIRQQFNFPTREWDYGHSAIVTTVETEQVNQQTAWQRFMPTGPLALLPLDKAGDRHFCSLVWSQESAEAERLMALDDAEFCQALSHGSEHCLGKIVATDKRYSIPLRQRHATDYVVERVALLGDSAHTIHPLAGQGVNLGFADVAALVETLSVAAKRGNDLGSLMTLNKYQRQRKPENLAMMAAMEGFKRLFAADNLVVRFLRNMGLSQVDKIKPVKNGIIKRVMGL
;
A
#
# COMPACT_ATOMS: atom_id res chain seq x y z
N ASN A 1 23.81 -8.19 14.60
CA ASN A 1 23.83 -9.35 13.69
C ASN A 1 22.39 -9.64 13.26
N ILE A 2 22.20 -9.97 11.99
CA ILE A 2 20.91 -10.36 11.41
C ILE A 2 21.04 -11.80 10.91
N THR A 3 20.09 -12.67 11.28
CA THR A 3 20.00 -14.03 10.78
C THR A 3 18.80 -14.14 9.84
N PHE A 4 19.02 -14.57 8.60
CA PHE A 4 17.95 -14.87 7.64
C PHE A 4 17.62 -16.35 7.69
N LEU A 5 16.34 -16.67 7.87
CA LEU A 5 15.81 -18.03 7.81
C LEU A 5 14.83 -18.09 6.64
N CYS A 6 15.21 -18.71 5.53
CA CYS A 6 14.40 -18.80 4.32
C CYS A 6 14.81 -20.06 3.52
N PRO A 7 13.87 -20.88 3.05
CA PRO A 7 12.43 -20.78 3.33
C PRO A 7 12.08 -21.35 4.71
N VAL A 8 11.16 -20.70 5.42
CA VAL A 8 10.59 -21.22 6.67
C VAL A 8 9.09 -20.88 6.77
N THR A 9 8.34 -21.77 7.38
CA THR A 9 6.93 -21.55 7.74
C THR A 9 6.80 -21.66 9.26
N VAL A 10 6.03 -20.76 9.86
CA VAL A 10 5.76 -20.79 11.29
C VAL A 10 4.54 -21.67 11.54
N ALA A 11 4.72 -22.73 12.34
CA ALA A 11 3.65 -23.66 12.71
C ALA A 11 2.80 -23.14 13.85
N SER A 12 3.42 -22.51 14.87
CA SER A 12 2.69 -21.98 16.02
C SER A 12 3.43 -20.81 16.68
N TYR A 13 2.68 -20.04 17.47
CA TYR A 13 3.16 -18.88 18.24
C TYR A 13 2.74 -19.07 19.70
N ASN A 14 3.65 -18.83 20.64
CA ASN A 14 3.38 -18.84 22.05
C ASN A 14 3.90 -17.54 22.69
N GLY A 15 3.04 -16.83 23.38
CA GLY A 15 3.41 -15.64 24.17
C GLY A 15 3.51 -15.94 25.66
N SER A 16 4.53 -15.41 26.31
CA SER A 16 4.63 -15.36 27.77
C SER A 16 4.80 -13.90 28.23
N GLU A 17 4.80 -13.66 29.52
CA GLU A 17 5.05 -12.31 30.05
C GLU A 17 6.45 -11.78 29.73
N GLN A 18 7.42 -12.64 29.44
CA GLN A 18 8.82 -12.26 29.24
C GLN A 18 9.27 -12.33 27.78
N GLN A 19 8.69 -13.19 26.96
CA GLN A 19 9.09 -13.42 25.58
C GLN A 19 7.96 -13.98 24.72
N VAL A 20 8.09 -13.81 23.43
CA VAL A 20 7.32 -14.53 22.43
C VAL A 20 8.17 -15.64 21.84
N SER A 21 7.58 -16.81 21.63
CA SER A 21 8.24 -17.96 21.02
C SER A 21 7.48 -18.39 19.76
N LEU A 22 8.24 -18.83 18.76
CA LEU A 22 7.77 -19.35 17.48
C LEU A 22 8.24 -20.79 17.36
N VAL A 23 7.37 -21.67 16.90
CA VAL A 23 7.74 -23.01 16.46
C VAL A 23 7.63 -23.06 14.95
N LEU A 24 8.70 -23.41 14.27
CA LEU A 24 8.73 -23.58 12.81
C LEU A 24 8.23 -24.97 12.44
N GLU A 25 7.76 -25.15 11.19
CA GLU A 25 7.32 -26.47 10.70
C GLU A 25 8.44 -27.55 10.72
N ASP A 26 9.70 -27.13 10.66
CA ASP A 26 10.86 -28.02 10.79
C ASP A 26 11.24 -28.38 12.25
N GLY A 27 10.44 -27.94 13.20
CA GLY A 27 10.59 -28.23 14.64
C GLY A 27 11.55 -27.28 15.38
N ARG A 28 12.18 -26.33 14.71
CA ARG A 28 13.02 -25.32 15.40
C ARG A 28 12.16 -24.36 16.22
N GLU A 29 12.65 -24.01 17.41
CA GLU A 29 12.03 -23.01 18.25
C GLU A 29 12.88 -21.72 18.24
N LEU A 30 12.22 -20.59 18.12
CA LEU A 30 12.82 -19.26 18.18
C LEU A 30 12.12 -18.47 19.28
N SER A 31 12.87 -17.74 20.08
CA SER A 31 12.31 -16.86 21.10
C SER A 31 12.94 -15.46 21.04
N ALA A 32 12.13 -14.46 21.32
CA ALA A 32 12.56 -13.06 21.34
C ALA A 32 11.74 -12.23 22.33
N PRO A 33 12.28 -11.09 22.81
CA PRO A 33 11.51 -10.16 23.64
C PRO A 33 10.31 -9.55 22.93
N ILE A 34 10.36 -9.46 21.59
CA ILE A 34 9.30 -8.89 20.73
C ILE A 34 9.22 -9.63 19.40
N LEU A 35 8.01 -9.81 18.90
CA LEU A 35 7.69 -10.26 17.54
C LEU A 35 7.15 -9.06 16.75
N VAL A 36 7.74 -8.80 15.59
CA VAL A 36 7.25 -7.79 14.66
C VAL A 36 6.63 -8.50 13.46
N ALA A 37 5.33 -8.30 13.28
CA ALA A 37 4.59 -8.83 12.15
C ALA A 37 4.66 -7.87 10.97
N ALA A 38 5.38 -8.25 9.92
CA ALA A 38 5.48 -7.56 8.63
C ALA A 38 5.11 -8.50 7.48
N ASP A 39 4.16 -9.41 7.71
CA ASP A 39 3.74 -10.52 6.87
C ASP A 39 2.58 -10.16 5.92
N GLY A 40 2.35 -8.85 5.71
CA GLY A 40 1.46 -8.33 4.68
C GLY A 40 -0.02 -8.35 5.04
N GLY A 41 -0.87 -7.99 4.06
CA GLY A 41 -2.30 -7.78 4.27
C GLY A 41 -3.06 -9.01 4.78
N ASN A 42 -2.59 -10.22 4.45
CA ASN A 42 -3.17 -11.48 4.94
C ASN A 42 -2.44 -12.03 6.18
N SER A 43 -1.86 -11.16 7.00
CA SER A 43 -1.07 -11.49 8.17
C SER A 43 -1.64 -12.63 8.99
N THR A 44 -0.88 -13.72 9.10
CA THR A 44 -1.21 -14.87 9.96
C THR A 44 -0.97 -14.53 11.42
N ILE A 45 0.04 -13.71 11.70
CA ILE A 45 0.35 -13.23 13.07
C ILE A 45 -0.82 -12.39 13.60
N ARG A 46 -1.35 -11.46 12.80
CA ARG A 46 -2.53 -10.65 13.17
C ARG A 46 -3.71 -11.54 13.58
N GLN A 47 -3.98 -12.59 12.79
CA GLN A 47 -5.08 -13.53 13.07
C GLN A 47 -4.81 -14.36 14.34
N GLN A 48 -3.60 -14.89 14.49
CA GLN A 48 -3.20 -15.74 15.59
C GLN A 48 -3.29 -15.04 16.95
N PHE A 49 -2.88 -13.77 16.98
CA PHE A 49 -2.96 -12.94 18.18
C PHE A 49 -4.29 -12.18 18.32
N ASN A 50 -5.31 -12.55 17.51
CA ASN A 50 -6.67 -12.02 17.58
C ASN A 50 -6.76 -10.48 17.55
N PHE A 51 -5.93 -9.82 16.74
CA PHE A 51 -6.04 -8.38 16.57
C PHE A 51 -7.37 -8.01 15.92
N PRO A 52 -8.23 -7.23 16.58
CA PRO A 52 -9.49 -6.79 15.99
C PRO A 52 -9.22 -5.98 14.72
N THR A 53 -9.90 -6.34 13.64
CA THR A 53 -9.64 -5.75 12.32
C THR A 53 -10.95 -5.28 11.70
N ARG A 54 -10.93 -4.09 11.12
CA ARG A 54 -11.99 -3.57 10.28
C ARG A 54 -11.62 -3.76 8.83
N GLU A 55 -12.53 -4.33 8.04
CA GLU A 55 -12.33 -4.56 6.62
C GLU A 55 -13.44 -3.92 5.80
N TRP A 56 -13.08 -3.37 4.65
CA TRP A 56 -14.00 -2.87 3.65
C TRP A 56 -13.59 -3.41 2.28
N ASP A 57 -14.54 -3.98 1.58
CA ASP A 57 -14.36 -4.31 0.18
C ASP A 57 -14.82 -3.11 -0.66
N TYR A 58 -14.01 -2.71 -1.60
CA TYR A 58 -14.35 -1.61 -2.50
C TYR A 58 -15.17 -2.05 -3.71
N GLY A 59 -15.35 -3.34 -3.92
CA GLY A 59 -15.94 -3.90 -5.14
C GLY A 59 -15.10 -3.60 -6.39
N HIS A 60 -13.80 -3.35 -6.19
CA HIS A 60 -12.85 -3.02 -7.25
C HIS A 60 -11.68 -4.00 -7.25
N SER A 61 -11.09 -4.19 -8.43
CA SER A 61 -9.84 -4.93 -8.59
C SER A 61 -8.82 -4.09 -9.36
N ALA A 62 -7.55 -4.21 -9.00
CA ALA A 62 -6.45 -3.63 -9.74
C ALA A 62 -5.90 -4.65 -10.75
N ILE A 63 -5.90 -4.29 -12.03
CA ILE A 63 -5.17 -5.03 -13.06
C ILE A 63 -3.74 -4.51 -13.04
N VAL A 64 -2.79 -5.43 -12.86
CA VAL A 64 -1.36 -5.12 -12.79
C VAL A 64 -0.63 -5.95 -13.84
N THR A 65 0.19 -5.28 -14.65
CA THR A 65 1.06 -5.91 -15.65
C THR A 65 2.18 -4.95 -16.06
N THR A 66 3.14 -5.43 -16.83
CA THR A 66 4.07 -4.58 -17.57
C THR A 66 3.52 -4.39 -18.98
N VAL A 67 3.60 -3.19 -19.49
CA VAL A 67 3.18 -2.87 -20.88
C VAL A 67 4.32 -2.19 -21.63
N GLU A 68 4.35 -2.41 -22.92
CA GLU A 68 5.20 -1.68 -23.87
C GLU A 68 4.39 -0.59 -24.55
N THR A 69 4.94 0.62 -24.63
CA THR A 69 4.30 1.81 -25.16
C THR A 69 5.01 2.27 -26.45
N GLU A 70 4.25 2.85 -27.39
CA GLU A 70 4.78 3.39 -28.64
C GLU A 70 5.79 4.53 -28.42
N GLN A 71 5.58 5.33 -27.39
CA GLN A 71 6.47 6.43 -27.00
C GLN A 71 7.20 6.10 -25.70
N VAL A 72 8.40 6.65 -25.53
CA VAL A 72 9.17 6.52 -24.30
C VAL A 72 8.42 7.10 -23.11
N ASN A 73 8.55 6.50 -21.93
CA ASN A 73 7.81 6.85 -20.71
C ASN A 73 8.20 8.21 -20.08
N GLN A 74 9.22 8.89 -20.64
CA GLN A 74 9.73 10.20 -20.21
C GLN A 74 10.13 10.24 -18.73
N GLN A 75 10.40 9.10 -18.11
CA GLN A 75 10.68 8.98 -16.67
C GLN A 75 9.59 9.63 -15.80
N THR A 76 8.35 9.59 -16.28
CA THR A 76 7.19 10.26 -15.68
C THR A 76 6.14 9.23 -15.32
N ALA A 77 5.61 9.30 -14.10
CA ALA A 77 4.43 8.56 -13.70
C ALA A 77 3.17 9.27 -14.25
N TRP A 78 2.48 8.59 -15.15
CA TRP A 78 1.23 9.08 -15.74
C TRP A 78 0.05 8.50 -14.97
N GLN A 79 -0.86 9.35 -14.52
CA GLN A 79 -2.05 8.89 -13.81
C GLN A 79 -3.29 9.61 -14.29
N ARG A 80 -4.33 8.83 -14.55
CA ARG A 80 -5.65 9.30 -14.94
C ARG A 80 -6.68 8.84 -13.92
N PHE A 81 -7.50 9.74 -13.43
CA PHE A 81 -8.64 9.43 -12.56
C PHE A 81 -9.91 9.38 -13.41
N MET A 82 -10.48 8.18 -13.52
CA MET A 82 -11.73 7.94 -14.25
C MET A 82 -12.86 7.64 -13.27
N PRO A 83 -14.13 7.78 -13.65
CA PRO A 83 -15.27 7.40 -12.83
C PRO A 83 -15.23 5.93 -12.37
N THR A 84 -14.70 5.05 -13.22
CA THR A 84 -14.56 3.60 -12.95
C THR A 84 -13.34 3.25 -12.09
N GLY A 85 -12.42 4.17 -11.88
CA GLY A 85 -11.21 3.98 -11.09
C GLY A 85 -9.96 4.60 -11.73
N PRO A 86 -8.87 4.74 -10.98
CA PRO A 86 -7.62 5.29 -11.49
C PRO A 86 -6.87 4.30 -12.37
N LEU A 87 -6.20 4.85 -13.39
CA LEU A 87 -5.22 4.18 -14.23
C LEU A 87 -3.87 4.85 -14.03
N ALA A 88 -2.83 4.09 -13.74
CA ALA A 88 -1.47 4.60 -13.62
C ALA A 88 -0.52 3.82 -14.53
N LEU A 89 0.32 4.54 -15.27
CA LEU A 89 1.47 4.04 -16.01
C LEU A 89 2.72 4.54 -15.29
N LEU A 90 3.43 3.63 -14.64
CA LEU A 90 4.64 3.94 -13.87
C LEU A 90 5.87 3.61 -14.70
N PRO A 91 6.84 4.56 -14.85
CA PRO A 91 7.96 4.36 -15.75
C PRO A 91 8.85 3.22 -15.31
N LEU A 92 9.20 2.35 -16.23
CA LEU A 92 10.21 1.30 -16.06
C LEU A 92 11.38 1.57 -17.02
N ASP A 93 12.58 1.27 -16.55
CA ASP A 93 13.79 1.21 -17.39
C ASP A 93 14.20 -0.27 -17.49
N LYS A 94 14.09 -0.83 -18.68
CA LYS A 94 14.45 -2.22 -18.95
C LYS A 94 15.74 -2.25 -19.76
N ALA A 95 16.86 -2.27 -19.07
CA ALA A 95 18.19 -2.28 -19.67
C ALA A 95 18.46 -1.09 -20.65
N GLY A 96 17.97 0.11 -20.27
CA GLY A 96 18.09 1.32 -21.09
C GLY A 96 16.90 1.58 -22.01
N ASP A 97 16.02 0.60 -22.19
CA ASP A 97 14.79 0.77 -22.95
C ASP A 97 13.68 1.35 -22.04
N ARG A 98 13.18 2.51 -22.42
CA ARG A 98 12.19 3.30 -21.68
C ARG A 98 10.80 3.26 -22.31
N HIS A 99 10.52 2.30 -23.18
CA HIS A 99 9.17 2.06 -23.73
C HIS A 99 8.30 1.21 -22.78
N PHE A 100 8.81 0.86 -21.59
CA PHE A 100 8.09 0.02 -20.63
C PHE A 100 7.49 0.83 -19.50
N CYS A 101 6.27 0.43 -19.10
CA CYS A 101 5.59 0.94 -17.93
C CYS A 101 5.00 -0.20 -17.11
N SER A 102 5.04 -0.07 -15.79
CA SER A 102 4.17 -0.87 -14.92
C SER A 102 2.79 -0.27 -14.92
N LEU A 103 1.78 -1.04 -15.33
CA LEU A 103 0.38 -0.66 -15.28
C LEU A 103 -0.22 -1.00 -13.91
N VAL A 104 -0.95 -0.07 -13.34
CA VAL A 104 -1.92 -0.30 -12.25
C VAL A 104 -3.25 0.32 -12.68
N TRP A 105 -4.21 -0.52 -13.04
CA TRP A 105 -5.52 -0.08 -13.51
C TRP A 105 -6.61 -0.58 -12.58
N SER A 106 -7.13 0.30 -11.74
CA SER A 106 -8.23 0.00 -10.83
C SER A 106 -9.56 0.10 -11.59
N GLN A 107 -10.40 -0.93 -11.47
CA GLN A 107 -11.70 -1.01 -12.11
C GLN A 107 -12.70 -1.66 -11.16
N GLU A 108 -14.00 -1.44 -11.37
CA GLU A 108 -15.04 -2.26 -10.76
C GLU A 108 -14.78 -3.75 -11.07
N SER A 109 -15.05 -4.64 -10.11
CA SER A 109 -14.64 -6.06 -10.24
C SER A 109 -15.16 -6.73 -11.51
N ALA A 110 -16.42 -6.46 -11.90
CA ALA A 110 -16.99 -7.00 -13.15
C ALA A 110 -16.28 -6.48 -14.40
N GLU A 111 -15.91 -5.21 -14.44
CA GLU A 111 -15.16 -4.65 -15.58
C GLU A 111 -13.71 -5.15 -15.59
N ALA A 112 -13.08 -5.32 -14.42
CA ALA A 112 -11.76 -5.93 -14.33
C ALA A 112 -11.78 -7.37 -14.87
N GLU A 113 -12.80 -8.17 -14.52
CA GLU A 113 -12.98 -9.52 -15.04
C GLU A 113 -13.15 -9.51 -16.57
N ARG A 114 -13.97 -8.60 -17.11
CA ARG A 114 -14.14 -8.45 -18.55
C ARG A 114 -12.81 -8.11 -19.26
N LEU A 115 -12.05 -7.16 -18.72
CA LEU A 115 -10.74 -6.76 -19.27
C LEU A 115 -9.70 -7.88 -19.17
N MET A 116 -9.73 -8.68 -18.11
CA MET A 116 -8.86 -9.83 -17.96
C MET A 116 -9.16 -10.97 -18.93
N ALA A 117 -10.40 -11.07 -19.41
CA ALA A 117 -10.84 -12.09 -20.37
C ALA A 117 -10.52 -11.72 -21.84
N LEU A 118 -10.16 -10.45 -22.13
CA LEU A 118 -9.75 -10.02 -23.47
C LEU A 118 -8.45 -10.70 -23.91
N ASP A 119 -8.25 -10.87 -25.20
CA ASP A 119 -6.92 -11.20 -25.72
C ASP A 119 -5.94 -10.01 -25.55
N ASP A 120 -4.67 -10.22 -25.83
CA ASP A 120 -3.64 -9.20 -25.59
C ASP A 120 -3.81 -7.99 -26.51
N ALA A 121 -4.26 -8.18 -27.75
CA ALA A 121 -4.48 -7.09 -28.70
C ALA A 121 -5.69 -6.23 -28.31
N GLU A 122 -6.80 -6.86 -27.93
CA GLU A 122 -8.00 -6.18 -27.44
C GLU A 122 -7.74 -5.45 -26.13
N PHE A 123 -6.97 -6.07 -25.22
CA PHE A 123 -6.57 -5.43 -23.96
C PHE A 123 -5.69 -4.20 -24.21
N CYS A 124 -4.67 -4.30 -25.07
CA CYS A 124 -3.81 -3.17 -25.44
C CYS A 124 -4.62 -2.03 -26.08
N GLN A 125 -5.62 -2.35 -26.91
CA GLN A 125 -6.53 -1.36 -27.48
C GLN A 125 -7.38 -0.68 -26.40
N ALA A 126 -8.00 -1.44 -25.51
CA ALA A 126 -8.78 -0.91 -24.39
C ALA A 126 -7.93 -0.01 -23.48
N LEU A 127 -6.71 -0.42 -23.17
CA LEU A 127 -5.78 0.34 -22.36
C LEU A 127 -5.30 1.61 -23.06
N SER A 128 -5.04 1.57 -24.38
CA SER A 128 -4.69 2.75 -25.17
C SER A 128 -5.79 3.81 -25.10
N HIS A 129 -7.04 3.41 -25.22
CA HIS A 129 -8.18 4.32 -25.04
C HIS A 129 -8.30 4.79 -23.57
N GLY A 130 -8.16 3.88 -22.61
CA GLY A 130 -8.18 4.19 -21.17
C GLY A 130 -7.14 5.21 -20.76
N SER A 131 -5.95 5.16 -21.33
CA SER A 131 -4.84 6.10 -21.09
C SER A 131 -4.90 7.38 -21.95
N GLU A 132 -5.92 7.56 -22.80
CA GLU A 132 -6.03 8.66 -23.78
C GLU A 132 -4.78 8.79 -24.66
N HIS A 133 -4.14 7.67 -24.96
CA HIS A 133 -2.92 7.63 -25.78
C HIS A 133 -1.79 8.55 -25.28
N CYS A 134 -1.68 8.78 -23.97
CA CYS A 134 -0.67 9.69 -23.40
C CYS A 134 0.77 9.29 -23.73
N LEU A 135 1.02 8.02 -24.02
CA LEU A 135 2.30 7.45 -24.50
C LEU A 135 2.16 6.76 -25.85
N GLY A 136 1.23 7.23 -26.69
CA GLY A 136 0.89 6.58 -27.95
C GLY A 136 0.06 5.30 -27.73
N LYS A 137 0.19 4.34 -28.63
CA LYS A 137 -0.46 3.03 -28.50
C LYS A 137 0.26 2.17 -27.46
N ILE A 138 -0.51 1.32 -26.80
CA ILE A 138 0.07 0.20 -26.06
C ILE A 138 0.35 -0.91 -27.06
N VAL A 139 1.62 -1.28 -27.19
CA VAL A 139 2.11 -2.20 -28.24
C VAL A 139 2.02 -3.65 -27.80
N ALA A 140 2.36 -3.90 -26.51
CA ALA A 140 2.36 -5.24 -25.93
C ALA A 140 2.06 -5.19 -24.44
N THR A 141 1.67 -6.33 -23.89
CA THR A 141 1.44 -6.56 -22.45
C THR A 141 2.07 -7.86 -22.03
N ASP A 142 2.65 -7.88 -20.84
CA ASP A 142 3.05 -9.11 -20.15
C ASP A 142 1.83 -9.80 -19.52
N LYS A 143 2.08 -10.90 -18.80
CA LYS A 143 1.05 -11.59 -18.04
C LYS A 143 0.32 -10.62 -17.10
N ARG A 144 -1.00 -10.59 -17.21
CA ARG A 144 -1.88 -9.76 -16.41
C ARG A 144 -2.25 -10.43 -15.09
N TYR A 145 -2.33 -9.65 -14.01
CA TYR A 145 -2.77 -10.08 -12.70
C TYR A 145 -3.91 -9.20 -12.24
N SER A 146 -4.94 -9.81 -11.64
CA SER A 146 -6.05 -9.08 -11.02
C SER A 146 -5.98 -9.24 -9.51
N ILE A 147 -5.93 -8.12 -8.78
CA ILE A 147 -5.78 -8.07 -7.34
C ILE A 147 -7.00 -7.38 -6.75
N PRO A 148 -7.85 -8.07 -5.96
CA PRO A 148 -8.98 -7.44 -5.29
C PRO A 148 -8.51 -6.32 -4.36
N LEU A 149 -9.15 -5.16 -4.45
CA LEU A 149 -8.81 -4.00 -3.63
C LEU A 149 -9.65 -4.01 -2.36
N ARG A 150 -9.01 -4.33 -1.26
CA ARG A 150 -9.59 -4.32 0.08
C ARG A 150 -8.85 -3.32 0.95
N GLN A 151 -9.60 -2.58 1.73
CA GLN A 151 -9.03 -1.80 2.81
C GLN A 151 -9.15 -2.61 4.10
N ARG A 152 -8.07 -2.67 4.84
CA ARG A 152 -8.02 -3.36 6.12
C ARG A 152 -7.27 -2.51 7.13
N HIS A 153 -7.77 -2.48 8.35
CA HIS A 153 -7.16 -1.71 9.42
C HIS A 153 -7.33 -2.44 10.75
N ALA A 154 -6.22 -2.81 11.37
CA ALA A 154 -6.22 -3.33 12.73
C ALA A 154 -6.61 -2.21 13.71
N THR A 155 -7.55 -2.47 14.63
CA THR A 155 -7.95 -1.46 15.63
C THR A 155 -6.85 -1.18 16.62
N ASP A 156 -6.00 -2.17 16.85
CA ASP A 156 -4.78 -2.03 17.65
C ASP A 156 -3.59 -2.54 16.85
N TYR A 157 -2.44 -1.87 16.98
CA TYR A 157 -1.21 -2.24 16.28
C TYR A 157 -0.29 -3.06 17.17
N VAL A 158 -0.60 -3.14 18.45
CA VAL A 158 0.23 -3.83 19.41
C VAL A 158 -0.61 -4.61 20.41
N VAL A 159 -0.09 -5.75 20.82
CA VAL A 159 -0.44 -6.47 22.05
C VAL A 159 0.85 -6.74 22.83
N GLU A 160 0.77 -7.36 24.00
CA GLU A 160 1.98 -7.69 24.76
C GLU A 160 2.92 -8.50 23.88
N ARG A 161 4.16 -8.02 23.72
CA ARG A 161 5.25 -8.64 22.94
C ARG A 161 5.07 -8.73 21.42
N VAL A 162 3.98 -8.20 20.85
CA VAL A 162 3.76 -8.26 19.42
C VAL A 162 3.39 -6.88 18.85
N ALA A 163 4.03 -6.49 17.77
CA ALA A 163 3.71 -5.29 17.01
C ALA A 163 3.41 -5.62 15.54
N LEU A 164 2.32 -5.08 15.01
CA LEU A 164 2.00 -5.11 13.58
C LEU A 164 2.65 -3.92 12.88
N LEU A 165 3.08 -4.11 11.62
CA LEU A 165 3.79 -3.11 10.84
C LEU A 165 3.39 -3.17 9.36
N GLY A 166 3.18 -2.00 8.72
CA GLY A 166 2.80 -1.91 7.32
C GLY A 166 1.46 -2.60 7.04
N ASP A 167 1.37 -3.35 5.96
CA ASP A 167 0.13 -3.99 5.51
C ASP A 167 -0.44 -5.01 6.50
N SER A 168 0.37 -5.54 7.43
CA SER A 168 -0.15 -6.38 8.51
C SER A 168 -1.02 -5.58 9.49
N ALA A 169 -0.75 -4.29 9.66
CA ALA A 169 -1.54 -3.37 10.48
C ALA A 169 -2.61 -2.63 9.67
N HIS A 170 -2.27 -2.19 8.46
CA HIS A 170 -3.16 -1.36 7.63
C HIS A 170 -2.89 -1.56 6.14
N THR A 171 -3.87 -2.06 5.42
CA THR A 171 -3.86 -2.09 3.96
C THR A 171 -4.72 -0.95 3.45
N ILE A 172 -4.13 -0.04 2.69
CA ILE A 172 -4.82 1.12 2.14
C ILE A 172 -5.08 0.95 0.64
N HIS A 173 -6.05 1.69 0.11
CA HIS A 173 -6.31 1.71 -1.32
C HIS A 173 -5.08 2.25 -2.08
N PRO A 174 -4.62 1.59 -3.16
CA PRO A 174 -3.37 1.95 -3.87
C PRO A 174 -3.49 3.20 -4.75
N LEU A 175 -4.42 4.12 -4.45
CA LEU A 175 -4.67 5.34 -5.25
C LEU A 175 -3.41 6.16 -5.56
N ALA A 176 -2.42 6.14 -4.69
CA ALA A 176 -1.21 6.93 -4.85
C ALA A 176 0.08 6.15 -4.53
N GLY A 177 0.02 4.80 -4.48
CA GLY A 177 1.19 3.98 -4.16
C GLY A 177 1.75 4.19 -2.73
N GLN A 178 0.96 4.74 -1.81
CA GLN A 178 1.43 5.16 -0.48
C GLN A 178 1.58 4.02 0.55
N GLY A 179 1.10 2.79 0.25
CA GLY A 179 1.14 1.67 1.20
C GLY A 179 2.54 1.39 1.75
N VAL A 180 3.51 1.25 0.86
CA VAL A 180 4.91 0.99 1.24
C VAL A 180 5.51 2.15 2.03
N ASN A 181 5.22 3.40 1.66
CA ASN A 181 5.74 4.59 2.35
C ASN A 181 5.23 4.67 3.80
N LEU A 182 3.96 4.35 4.03
CA LEU A 182 3.40 4.25 5.39
C LEU A 182 4.07 3.13 6.18
N GLY A 183 4.32 1.98 5.55
CA GLY A 183 5.06 0.88 6.16
C GLY A 183 6.48 1.28 6.57
N PHE A 184 7.22 2.01 5.73
CA PHE A 184 8.54 2.53 6.10
C PHE A 184 8.49 3.54 7.24
N ALA A 185 7.47 4.40 7.28
CA ALA A 185 7.27 5.31 8.39
C ALA A 185 6.95 4.56 9.70
N ASP A 186 6.21 3.44 9.62
CA ASP A 186 5.99 2.55 10.76
C ASP A 186 7.30 1.93 11.25
N VAL A 187 8.17 1.47 10.32
CA VAL A 187 9.51 0.94 10.67
C VAL A 187 10.30 1.99 11.43
N ALA A 188 10.38 3.21 10.91
CA ALA A 188 11.14 4.29 11.53
C ALA A 188 10.65 4.59 12.95
N ALA A 189 9.34 4.69 13.14
CA ALA A 189 8.73 4.96 14.45
C ALA A 189 8.93 3.81 15.45
N LEU A 190 8.82 2.56 14.99
CA LEU A 190 9.07 1.39 15.84
C LEU A 190 10.54 1.32 16.25
N VAL A 191 11.47 1.50 15.32
CA VAL A 191 12.92 1.51 15.59
C VAL A 191 13.28 2.61 16.60
N GLU A 192 12.76 3.81 16.45
CA GLU A 192 12.96 4.90 17.40
C GLU A 192 12.44 4.53 18.77
N THR A 193 11.21 4.01 18.85
CA THR A 193 10.56 3.58 20.11
C THR A 193 11.39 2.54 20.83
N LEU A 194 11.82 1.49 20.13
CA LEU A 194 12.61 0.39 20.70
C LEU A 194 14.02 0.85 21.09
N SER A 195 14.65 1.72 20.29
CA SER A 195 15.98 2.26 20.59
C SER A 195 15.98 3.11 21.87
N VAL A 196 14.95 3.94 22.07
CA VAL A 196 14.80 4.72 23.30
C VAL A 196 14.53 3.82 24.50
N ALA A 197 13.70 2.77 24.33
CA ALA A 197 13.42 1.82 25.40
C ALA A 197 14.68 1.05 25.81
N ALA A 198 15.45 0.54 24.84
CA ALA A 198 16.70 -0.16 25.09
C ALA A 198 17.72 0.69 25.86
N LYS A 199 17.91 1.96 25.44
CA LYS A 199 18.83 2.90 26.11
C LYS A 199 18.43 3.17 27.57
N ARG A 200 17.16 3.03 27.91
CA ARG A 200 16.61 3.24 29.25
C ARG A 200 16.53 1.96 30.11
N GLY A 201 16.91 0.81 29.54
CA GLY A 201 16.74 -0.49 30.16
C GLY A 201 15.29 -0.94 30.32
N ASN A 202 14.37 -0.36 29.56
CA ASN A 202 12.95 -0.74 29.59
C ASN A 202 12.73 -2.04 28.81
N ASP A 203 11.71 -2.80 29.21
CA ASP A 203 11.27 -3.97 28.46
C ASP A 203 10.75 -3.55 27.08
N LEU A 204 11.38 -4.10 26.02
CA LEU A 204 11.07 -3.80 24.62
C LEU A 204 9.68 -4.29 24.21
N GLY A 205 9.25 -5.42 24.75
CA GLY A 205 7.98 -6.07 24.41
C GLY A 205 6.80 -5.60 25.23
N SER A 206 7.01 -4.82 26.28
CA SER A 206 5.92 -4.37 27.17
C SER A 206 4.92 -3.46 26.40
N LEU A 207 3.63 -3.60 26.69
CA LEU A 207 2.58 -2.71 26.13
C LEU A 207 2.88 -1.23 26.40
N MET A 208 3.52 -0.89 27.53
CA MET A 208 3.90 0.47 27.83
C MET A 208 4.90 1.02 26.81
N THR A 209 5.84 0.22 26.36
CA THR A 209 6.81 0.58 25.32
C THR A 209 6.13 0.61 23.96
N LEU A 210 5.45 -0.46 23.57
CA LEU A 210 4.87 -0.61 22.23
C LEU A 210 3.73 0.38 21.95
N ASN A 211 2.96 0.77 22.97
CA ASN A 211 1.92 1.78 22.83
C ASN A 211 2.43 3.17 22.40
N LYS A 212 3.72 3.49 22.60
CA LYS A 212 4.30 4.74 22.08
C LYS A 212 4.33 4.73 20.56
N TYR A 213 4.77 3.62 19.96
CA TYR A 213 4.71 3.39 18.54
C TYR A 213 3.26 3.50 18.01
N GLN A 214 2.32 2.78 18.61
CA GLN A 214 0.91 2.82 18.19
C GLN A 214 0.31 4.24 18.26
N ARG A 215 0.57 4.98 19.34
CA ARG A 215 0.05 6.36 19.50
C ARG A 215 0.62 7.33 18.48
N GLN A 216 1.83 7.11 18.02
CA GLN A 216 2.45 7.92 16.97
C GLN A 216 1.89 7.57 15.60
N ARG A 217 1.80 6.30 15.26
CA ARG A 217 1.51 5.87 13.89
C ARG A 217 0.03 5.77 13.54
N LYS A 218 -0.78 5.26 14.47
CA LYS A 218 -2.21 5.01 14.20
C LYS A 218 -3.00 6.26 13.77
N PRO A 219 -2.86 7.44 14.40
CA PRO A 219 -3.55 8.65 13.95
C PRO A 219 -3.12 9.09 12.54
N GLU A 220 -1.84 8.98 12.20
CA GLU A 220 -1.31 9.35 10.89
C GLU A 220 -1.83 8.40 9.80
N ASN A 221 -1.83 7.10 10.06
CA ASN A 221 -2.34 6.09 9.14
C ASN A 221 -3.86 6.28 8.93
N LEU A 222 -4.63 6.53 9.99
CA LEU A 222 -6.07 6.83 9.89
C LEU A 222 -6.33 8.11 9.10
N ALA A 223 -5.53 9.17 9.30
CA ALA A 223 -5.65 10.40 8.52
C ALA A 223 -5.38 10.17 7.04
N MET A 224 -4.36 9.36 6.70
CA MET A 224 -4.06 9.00 5.31
C MET A 224 -5.20 8.17 4.70
N MET A 225 -5.74 7.19 5.43
CA MET A 225 -6.88 6.39 4.99
C MET A 225 -8.10 7.27 4.71
N ALA A 226 -8.41 8.21 5.61
CA ALA A 226 -9.53 9.15 5.44
C ALA A 226 -9.29 10.08 4.24
N ALA A 227 -8.07 10.55 4.02
CA ALA A 227 -7.70 11.34 2.84
C ALA A 227 -7.91 10.55 1.54
N MET A 228 -7.44 9.29 1.46
CA MET A 228 -7.62 8.44 0.28
C MET A 228 -9.09 8.14 -0.01
N GLU A 229 -9.88 7.85 1.03
CA GLU A 229 -11.34 7.67 0.89
C GLU A 229 -12.02 8.96 0.43
N GLY A 230 -11.62 10.12 0.97
CA GLY A 230 -12.12 11.42 0.55
C GLY A 230 -11.79 11.70 -0.93
N PHE A 231 -10.58 11.43 -1.37
CA PHE A 231 -10.19 11.54 -2.78
C PHE A 231 -11.02 10.60 -3.66
N LYS A 232 -11.16 9.33 -3.29
CA LYS A 232 -11.98 8.37 -4.03
C LYS A 232 -13.40 8.91 -4.25
N ARG A 233 -14.08 9.34 -3.18
CA ARG A 233 -15.44 9.89 -3.26
C ARG A 233 -15.51 11.16 -4.11
N LEU A 234 -14.54 12.05 -3.97
CA LEU A 234 -14.47 13.30 -4.74
C LEU A 234 -14.30 13.05 -6.25
N PHE A 235 -13.52 12.03 -6.63
CA PHE A 235 -13.30 11.69 -8.04
C PHE A 235 -14.41 10.82 -8.62
N ALA A 236 -15.07 9.99 -7.83
CA ALA A 236 -16.23 9.20 -8.23
C ALA A 236 -17.52 10.04 -8.36
N ALA A 237 -17.56 11.26 -7.80
CA ALA A 237 -18.74 12.11 -7.87
C ALA A 237 -19.05 12.55 -9.29
N ASP A 238 -20.24 12.19 -9.80
CA ASP A 238 -20.69 12.52 -11.17
C ASP A 238 -21.46 13.87 -11.25
N ASN A 239 -21.51 14.61 -10.16
CA ASN A 239 -22.14 15.92 -10.11
C ASN A 239 -21.26 16.99 -10.79
N LEU A 240 -21.81 17.70 -11.77
CA LEU A 240 -21.10 18.73 -12.55
C LEU A 240 -20.49 19.83 -11.68
N VAL A 241 -21.20 20.26 -10.63
CA VAL A 241 -20.70 21.30 -9.71
C VAL A 241 -19.49 20.80 -8.92
N VAL A 242 -19.56 19.56 -8.41
CA VAL A 242 -18.44 18.93 -7.69
C VAL A 242 -17.22 18.77 -8.61
N ARG A 243 -17.42 18.33 -9.86
CA ARG A 243 -16.37 18.22 -10.87
C ARG A 243 -15.72 19.57 -11.16
N PHE A 244 -16.53 20.62 -11.34
CA PHE A 244 -16.04 21.98 -11.61
C PHE A 244 -15.21 22.50 -10.41
N LEU A 245 -15.74 22.42 -9.19
CA LEU A 245 -15.05 22.86 -7.99
C LEU A 245 -13.76 22.08 -7.72
N ARG A 246 -13.78 20.77 -7.93
CA ARG A 246 -12.59 19.92 -7.83
C ARG A 246 -11.50 20.36 -8.80
N ASN A 247 -11.84 20.53 -10.09
CA ASN A 247 -10.87 20.92 -11.12
C ASN A 247 -10.31 22.31 -10.86
N MET A 248 -11.17 23.25 -10.45
CA MET A 248 -10.74 24.59 -10.06
C MET A 248 -9.82 24.56 -8.84
N GLY A 249 -10.17 23.79 -7.81
CA GLY A 249 -9.36 23.63 -6.59
C GLY A 249 -7.99 23.04 -6.88
N LEU A 250 -7.91 21.97 -7.67
CA LEU A 250 -6.64 21.37 -8.08
C LEU A 250 -5.77 22.35 -8.89
N SER A 251 -6.38 23.07 -9.83
CA SER A 251 -5.67 24.10 -10.62
C SER A 251 -5.12 25.23 -9.75
N GLN A 252 -5.85 25.64 -8.70
CA GLN A 252 -5.36 26.66 -7.78
C GLN A 252 -4.23 26.15 -6.88
N VAL A 253 -4.35 24.92 -6.34
CA VAL A 253 -3.28 24.29 -5.54
C VAL A 253 -2.00 24.15 -6.37
N ASP A 254 -2.10 23.79 -7.64
CA ASP A 254 -0.94 23.67 -8.53
C ASP A 254 -0.19 25.01 -8.69
N LYS A 255 -0.91 26.14 -8.72
CA LYS A 255 -0.33 27.49 -8.84
C LYS A 255 0.30 28.00 -7.55
N ILE A 256 -0.14 27.53 -6.39
CA ILE A 256 0.33 27.99 -5.07
C ILE A 256 1.53 27.11 -4.63
N LYS A 257 2.73 27.43 -5.11
CA LYS A 257 3.96 26.67 -4.83
C LYS A 257 4.17 26.27 -3.37
N PRO A 258 3.99 27.14 -2.34
CA PRO A 258 4.18 26.74 -0.95
C PRO A 258 3.24 25.62 -0.51
N VAL A 259 1.96 25.70 -0.90
CA VAL A 259 0.94 24.68 -0.58
C VAL A 259 1.27 23.37 -1.30
N LYS A 260 1.53 23.44 -2.62
CA LYS A 260 1.93 22.28 -3.42
C LYS A 260 3.15 21.58 -2.81
N ASN A 261 4.22 22.33 -2.53
CA ASN A 261 5.45 21.76 -1.96
C ASN A 261 5.23 21.18 -0.55
N GLY A 262 4.39 21.81 0.27
CA GLY A 262 4.01 21.28 1.58
C GLY A 262 3.28 19.93 1.48
N ILE A 263 2.34 19.81 0.54
CA ILE A 263 1.65 18.55 0.27
C ILE A 263 2.64 17.49 -0.22
N ILE A 264 3.49 17.84 -1.21
CA ILE A 264 4.49 16.92 -1.77
C ILE A 264 5.42 16.40 -0.66
N LYS A 265 6.01 17.30 0.15
CA LYS A 265 6.88 16.89 1.26
C LYS A 265 6.19 15.92 2.21
N ARG A 266 4.96 16.23 2.61
CA ARG A 266 4.19 15.38 3.54
C ARG A 266 3.88 14.00 2.93
N VAL A 267 3.56 13.94 1.63
CA VAL A 267 3.30 12.68 0.93
C VAL A 267 4.59 11.86 0.75
N MET A 268 5.73 12.52 0.58
CA MET A 268 7.05 11.89 0.46
C MET A 268 7.68 11.52 1.81
N GLY A 269 7.06 11.89 2.94
CA GLY A 269 7.60 11.64 4.27
C GLY A 269 8.81 12.53 4.63
N LEU A 270 8.90 13.73 4.02
CA LEU A 270 9.98 14.71 4.21
C LEU A 270 9.57 15.87 5.12
#